data_c1fec442417b38a722da661049320a93
#
_entry.id   c1fec442417b38a722da661049320a93
#
_cell.length_a   1.000
_cell.length_b   1.000
_cell.length_c   1.000
_cell.angle_alpha   90.00
_cell.angle_beta   90.00
_cell.angle_gamma   90.00
#
_symmetry.space_group_name_H-M   'P 1'
#
loop_
_entity.id
_entity.type
_entity.pdbx_description
1 polymer ?
#
loop_
_entity_poly.entity_id
_entity_poly.type
_entity_poly.pdbx_seq_one_letter_code
_entity_poly.pdbx_strand_id
1 'polypeptide(L)'
;MKYILAICLFCICATAGFAQKIDFDKKLKEQGIELFVPSKPMANYVKAVRTGNLLFLAGHGPSKADGTNITGKVGADLTTEQGYEAARQTAISILSTLKSELGDLNKVKRVVKVLGMVNCTDTFTDQPKVINGFSDLMVAVFGEKGKHARSAVGMNSLPSNIAVEIEIIVEVE
;
A
#
# COMPACT_ATOMS: atom_id res chain seq x y z
N MET A 1 33.49 17.23 -62.42
CA MET A 1 33.13 16.26 -61.35
C MET A 1 32.43 17.04 -60.26
N LYS A 2 31.09 16.87 -60.20
CA LYS A 2 30.24 17.57 -59.23
C LYS A 2 29.86 16.55 -58.16
N TYR A 3 30.30 16.75 -56.92
CA TYR A 3 29.89 15.92 -55.78
C TYR A 3 28.58 16.44 -55.23
N ILE A 4 27.52 15.67 -55.33
CA ILE A 4 26.21 15.91 -54.70
C ILE A 4 26.29 15.31 -53.28
N LEU A 5 26.29 16.17 -52.27
CA LEU A 5 26.27 15.80 -50.85
C LEU A 5 24.80 15.58 -50.47
N ALA A 6 24.37 14.33 -50.31
CA ALA A 6 23.02 13.99 -49.84
C ALA A 6 23.02 14.08 -48.30
N ILE A 7 22.38 15.12 -47.76
CA ILE A 7 22.13 15.27 -46.34
C ILE A 7 20.87 14.46 -45.99
N CYS A 8 21.04 13.27 -45.39
CA CYS A 8 19.93 12.52 -44.77
C CYS A 8 19.51 13.18 -43.48
N LEU A 9 18.41 13.92 -43.52
CA LEU A 9 17.76 14.49 -42.34
C LEU A 9 17.05 13.36 -41.57
N PHE A 10 17.66 12.89 -40.49
CA PHE A 10 17.06 11.89 -39.60
C PHE A 10 16.08 12.60 -38.67
N CYS A 11 14.79 12.60 -39.00
CA CYS A 11 13.72 13.07 -38.12
C CYS A 11 13.58 12.07 -37.00
N ILE A 12 14.17 12.39 -35.82
CA ILE A 12 13.89 11.69 -34.56
C ILE A 12 12.51 12.16 -34.09
N CYS A 13 11.47 11.40 -34.42
CA CYS A 13 10.18 11.55 -33.79
C CYS A 13 10.31 11.12 -32.33
N ALA A 14 10.55 12.08 -31.42
CA ALA A 14 10.38 11.87 -29.99
C ALA A 14 8.88 11.66 -29.72
N THR A 15 8.44 10.40 -29.68
CA THR A 15 7.11 10.06 -29.15
C THR A 15 7.15 10.34 -27.66
N ALA A 16 6.64 11.50 -27.25
CA ALA A 16 6.29 11.74 -25.86
C ALA A 16 5.24 10.70 -25.48
N GLY A 17 5.67 9.61 -24.88
CA GLY A 17 4.78 8.62 -24.31
C GLY A 17 3.97 9.28 -23.19
N PHE A 18 2.75 9.69 -23.47
CA PHE A 18 1.81 10.04 -22.43
C PHE A 18 1.62 8.80 -21.57
N ALA A 19 2.13 8.80 -20.34
CA ALA A 19 1.86 7.74 -19.39
C ALA A 19 0.34 7.66 -19.23
N GLN A 20 -0.24 6.56 -19.71
CA GLN A 20 -1.68 6.36 -19.63
C GLN A 20 -2.09 6.34 -18.16
N LYS A 21 -3.02 7.25 -17.81
CA LYS A 21 -3.57 7.31 -16.46
C LYS A 21 -4.29 5.99 -16.14
N ILE A 22 -3.91 5.36 -15.04
CA ILE A 22 -4.50 4.09 -14.61
C ILE A 22 -5.86 4.37 -13.98
N ASP A 23 -6.90 3.66 -14.43
CA ASP A 23 -8.19 3.65 -13.76
C ASP A 23 -8.10 2.70 -12.54
N PHE A 24 -7.69 3.28 -11.40
CA PHE A 24 -7.57 2.53 -10.14
C PHE A 24 -8.93 2.09 -9.61
N ASP A 25 -10.00 2.84 -9.83
CA ASP A 25 -11.33 2.48 -9.35
C ASP A 25 -11.81 1.20 -10.07
N LYS A 26 -11.58 1.11 -11.40
CA LYS A 26 -11.83 -0.12 -12.16
C LYS A 26 -10.93 -1.27 -11.69
N LYS A 27 -9.64 -1.02 -11.52
CA LYS A 27 -8.67 -2.05 -11.10
C LYS A 27 -8.96 -2.62 -9.72
N LEU A 28 -9.37 -1.79 -8.79
CA LEU A 28 -9.78 -2.21 -7.44
C LEU A 28 -11.06 -3.05 -7.49
N LYS A 29 -12.05 -2.62 -8.31
CA LYS A 29 -13.28 -3.36 -8.51
C LYS A 29 -13.03 -4.76 -9.11
N GLU A 30 -12.11 -4.89 -10.06
CA GLU A 30 -11.68 -6.18 -10.64
C GLU A 30 -11.04 -7.11 -9.58
N GLN A 31 -10.44 -6.53 -8.52
CA GLN A 31 -9.90 -7.26 -7.36
C GLN A 31 -10.95 -7.52 -6.25
N GLY A 32 -12.22 -7.15 -6.48
CA GLY A 32 -13.27 -7.25 -5.49
C GLY A 32 -13.08 -6.30 -4.30
N ILE A 33 -12.37 -5.18 -4.51
CA ILE A 33 -12.05 -4.21 -3.47
C ILE A 33 -12.93 -2.98 -3.63
N GLU A 34 -13.62 -2.64 -2.55
CA GLU A 34 -14.33 -1.38 -2.37
C GLU A 34 -13.64 -0.55 -1.29
N LEU A 35 -13.21 0.68 -1.66
CA LEU A 35 -12.63 1.61 -0.71
C LEU A 35 -13.73 2.31 0.08
N PHE A 36 -13.42 2.67 1.31
CA PHE A 36 -14.35 3.31 2.24
C PHE A 36 -13.78 4.62 2.78
N VAL A 37 -14.64 5.45 3.37
CA VAL A 37 -14.20 6.69 4.03
C VAL A 37 -13.51 6.32 5.34
N PRO A 38 -12.21 6.64 5.52
CA PRO A 38 -11.50 6.32 6.75
C PRO A 38 -12.11 7.02 7.96
N SER A 39 -12.18 6.32 9.11
CA SER A 39 -12.59 6.94 10.37
C SER A 39 -11.62 8.06 10.77
N LYS A 40 -12.12 9.08 11.46
CA LYS A 40 -11.27 10.12 12.05
C LYS A 40 -10.40 9.53 13.16
N PRO A 41 -9.17 10.04 13.35
CA PRO A 41 -8.38 9.69 14.54
C PRO A 41 -9.14 10.02 15.83
N MET A 42 -8.97 9.17 16.85
CA MET A 42 -9.60 9.36 18.17
C MET A 42 -8.74 10.18 19.15
N ALA A 43 -7.56 10.63 18.72
CA ALA A 43 -6.59 11.35 19.56
C ALA A 43 -5.89 12.45 18.76
N ASN A 44 -4.94 13.15 19.41
CA ASN A 44 -4.19 14.25 18.79
C ASN A 44 -3.10 13.74 17.82
N TYR A 45 -3.51 13.07 16.75
CA TYR A 45 -2.66 12.69 15.62
C TYR A 45 -3.46 12.76 14.32
N VAL A 46 -2.78 12.65 13.19
CA VAL A 46 -3.39 12.61 11.86
C VAL A 46 -3.01 11.31 11.16
N LYS A 47 -3.82 10.87 10.21
CA LYS A 47 -3.57 9.61 9.49
C LYS A 47 -2.39 9.68 8.54
N ALA A 48 -2.05 10.87 8.06
CA ALA A 48 -0.94 11.08 7.17
C ALA A 48 -0.28 12.44 7.41
N VAL A 49 1.04 12.48 7.27
CA VAL A 49 1.84 13.72 7.29
C VAL A 49 2.67 13.76 6.01
N ARG A 50 2.60 14.87 5.30
CA ARG A 50 3.39 15.10 4.09
C ARG A 50 4.62 15.95 4.40
N THR A 51 5.77 15.52 3.89
CA THR A 51 7.00 16.33 3.86
C THR A 51 7.66 16.20 2.49
N GLY A 52 7.74 17.31 1.75
CA GLY A 52 8.19 17.29 0.36
C GLY A 52 7.28 16.37 -0.50
N ASN A 53 7.89 15.40 -1.14
CA ASN A 53 7.21 14.37 -1.95
C ASN A 53 6.98 13.05 -1.19
N LEU A 54 7.21 13.02 0.13
CA LEU A 54 6.95 11.85 0.95
C LEU A 54 5.70 12.04 1.80
N LEU A 55 4.84 11.01 1.82
CA LEU A 55 3.68 10.91 2.67
C LEU A 55 3.90 9.77 3.67
N PHE A 56 3.94 10.12 4.95
CA PHE A 56 4.07 9.20 6.07
C PHE A 56 2.68 8.88 6.59
N LEU A 57 2.28 7.62 6.57
CA LEU A 57 1.01 7.19 7.13
C LEU A 57 1.23 6.62 8.53
N ALA A 58 0.33 6.99 9.42
CA ALA A 58 0.26 6.41 10.77
C ALA A 58 -0.09 4.91 10.70
N GLY A 59 0.04 4.21 11.81
CA GLY A 59 -0.38 2.82 11.93
C GLY A 59 -1.84 2.60 11.56
N HIS A 60 -2.09 1.61 10.70
CA HIS A 60 -3.41 1.19 10.26
C HIS A 60 -3.65 -0.25 10.64
N GLY A 61 -4.80 -0.51 11.22
CA GLY A 61 -5.29 -1.86 11.49
C GLY A 61 -6.14 -2.42 10.33
N PRO A 62 -6.57 -3.69 10.44
CA PRO A 62 -7.40 -4.38 9.46
C PRO A 62 -8.87 -3.94 9.59
N SER A 63 -9.13 -2.64 9.42
CA SER A 63 -10.45 -2.03 9.54
C SER A 63 -11.31 -2.32 8.32
N LYS A 64 -12.58 -2.59 8.54
CA LYS A 64 -13.60 -2.79 7.53
C LYS A 64 -14.45 -1.52 7.36
N ALA A 65 -15.27 -1.49 6.31
CA ALA A 65 -16.17 -0.37 6.01
C ALA A 65 -17.21 -0.10 7.13
N ASP A 66 -17.61 -1.14 7.86
CA ASP A 66 -18.54 -1.06 9.00
C ASP A 66 -17.88 -0.58 10.31
N GLY A 67 -16.58 -0.28 10.27
CA GLY A 67 -15.78 0.17 11.42
C GLY A 67 -15.26 -0.97 12.32
N THR A 68 -15.60 -2.23 12.03
CA THR A 68 -15.05 -3.37 12.76
C THR A 68 -13.61 -3.68 12.31
N ASN A 69 -12.86 -4.40 13.17
CA ASN A 69 -11.50 -4.83 12.88
C ASN A 69 -11.40 -6.36 12.93
N ILE A 70 -10.43 -6.92 12.20
CA ILE A 70 -10.00 -8.29 12.42
C ILE A 70 -9.08 -8.30 13.64
N THR A 71 -9.48 -9.03 14.68
CA THR A 71 -8.77 -9.07 15.97
C THR A 71 -8.33 -10.49 16.29
N GLY A 72 -7.37 -10.60 17.18
CA GLY A 72 -6.84 -11.88 17.65
C GLY A 72 -5.33 -12.01 17.44
N LYS A 73 -4.75 -12.97 18.14
CA LYS A 73 -3.32 -13.26 18.15
C LYS A 73 -3.01 -14.39 17.17
N VAL A 74 -2.15 -14.14 16.18
CA VAL A 74 -1.73 -15.15 15.21
C VAL A 74 -0.87 -16.22 15.92
N GLY A 75 -1.19 -17.47 15.65
CA GLY A 75 -0.58 -18.61 16.34
C GLY A 75 -1.34 -19.06 17.59
N ALA A 76 -2.40 -18.34 17.99
CA ALA A 76 -3.33 -18.75 19.04
C ALA A 76 -4.80 -18.64 18.55
N ASP A 77 -5.28 -17.41 18.37
CA ASP A 77 -6.67 -17.14 17.96
C ASP A 77 -6.85 -17.24 16.44
N LEU A 78 -5.80 -16.94 15.69
CA LEU A 78 -5.79 -16.86 14.22
C LEU A 78 -4.71 -17.76 13.63
N THR A 79 -5.01 -18.35 12.47
CA THR A 79 -4.00 -19.04 11.64
C THR A 79 -3.15 -18.03 10.89
N THR A 80 -2.05 -18.49 10.26
CA THR A 80 -1.21 -17.66 9.38
C THR A 80 -2.02 -17.09 8.20
N GLU A 81 -2.92 -17.89 7.62
CA GLU A 81 -3.79 -17.49 6.50
C GLU A 81 -4.79 -16.41 6.93
N GLN A 82 -5.37 -16.52 8.11
CA GLN A 82 -6.24 -15.49 8.68
C GLN A 82 -5.46 -14.21 8.99
N GLY A 83 -4.22 -14.33 9.44
CA GLY A 83 -3.30 -13.22 9.58
C GLY A 83 -2.97 -12.54 8.23
N TYR A 84 -2.75 -13.32 7.17
CA TYR A 84 -2.56 -12.82 5.80
C TYR A 84 -3.79 -12.01 5.33
N GLU A 85 -5.00 -12.52 5.54
CA GLU A 85 -6.23 -11.79 5.21
C GLU A 85 -6.38 -10.51 6.04
N ALA A 86 -5.96 -10.51 7.31
CA ALA A 86 -5.93 -9.29 8.11
C ALA A 86 -4.94 -8.26 7.55
N ALA A 87 -3.75 -8.67 7.12
CA ALA A 87 -2.79 -7.78 6.47
C ALA A 87 -3.31 -7.27 5.12
N ARG A 88 -4.02 -8.10 4.33
CA ARG A 88 -4.71 -7.69 3.10
C ARG A 88 -5.81 -6.65 3.38
N GLN A 89 -6.60 -6.85 4.44
CA GLN A 89 -7.62 -5.88 4.86
C GLN A 89 -6.97 -4.56 5.32
N THR A 90 -5.82 -4.60 5.99
CA THR A 90 -5.05 -3.41 6.35
C THR A 90 -4.58 -2.65 5.11
N ALA A 91 -4.19 -3.36 4.05
CA ALA A 91 -3.85 -2.72 2.77
C ALA A 91 -5.05 -1.96 2.17
N ILE A 92 -6.27 -2.51 2.24
CA ILE A 92 -7.50 -1.82 1.80
C ILE A 92 -7.75 -0.57 2.64
N SER A 93 -7.55 -0.64 3.96
CA SER A 93 -7.66 0.50 4.87
C SER A 93 -6.66 1.62 4.50
N ILE A 94 -5.42 1.25 4.20
CA ILE A 94 -4.37 2.18 3.76
C ILE A 94 -4.69 2.78 2.38
N LEU A 95 -5.15 1.99 1.41
CA LEU A 95 -5.59 2.48 0.10
C LEU A 95 -6.74 3.48 0.24
N SER A 96 -7.67 3.23 1.15
CA SER A 96 -8.78 4.14 1.47
C SER A 96 -8.27 5.47 2.03
N THR A 97 -7.27 5.45 2.92
CA THR A 97 -6.62 6.65 3.43
C THR A 97 -5.85 7.39 2.33
N LEU A 98 -5.08 6.68 1.49
CA LEU A 98 -4.36 7.29 0.37
C LEU A 98 -5.33 7.97 -0.62
N LYS A 99 -6.46 7.33 -0.94
CA LYS A 99 -7.50 7.92 -1.82
C LYS A 99 -8.10 9.17 -1.18
N SER A 100 -8.36 9.15 0.13
CA SER A 100 -8.90 10.31 0.86
C SER A 100 -7.91 11.48 0.90
N GLU A 101 -6.63 11.22 1.17
CA GLU A 101 -5.59 12.26 1.29
C GLU A 101 -5.16 12.85 -0.07
N LEU A 102 -5.06 12.01 -1.09
CA LEU A 102 -4.54 12.41 -2.40
C LEU A 102 -5.65 12.78 -3.40
N GLY A 103 -6.86 12.30 -3.19
CA GLY A 103 -7.98 12.39 -4.14
C GLY A 103 -7.85 11.43 -5.33
N ASP A 104 -6.62 11.10 -5.74
CA ASP A 104 -6.33 10.23 -6.87
C ASP A 104 -5.11 9.36 -6.59
N LEU A 105 -5.26 8.04 -6.67
CA LEU A 105 -4.17 7.08 -6.45
C LEU A 105 -3.08 7.15 -7.53
N ASN A 106 -3.34 7.75 -8.69
CA ASN A 106 -2.33 8.02 -9.71
C ASN A 106 -1.20 8.94 -9.21
N LYS A 107 -1.45 9.74 -8.17
CA LYS A 107 -0.43 10.57 -7.53
C LYS A 107 0.62 9.78 -6.75
N VAL A 108 0.37 8.49 -6.50
CA VAL A 108 1.37 7.59 -5.89
C VAL A 108 2.44 7.25 -6.93
N LYS A 109 3.68 7.65 -6.65
CA LYS A 109 4.85 7.33 -7.47
C LYS A 109 5.42 5.97 -7.10
N ARG A 110 5.51 5.66 -5.81
CA ARG A 110 5.92 4.35 -5.31
C ARG A 110 5.64 4.19 -3.82
N VAL A 111 5.46 2.95 -3.38
CA VAL A 111 5.57 2.61 -1.95
C VAL A 111 7.06 2.49 -1.61
N VAL A 112 7.53 3.22 -0.62
CA VAL A 112 8.96 3.31 -0.28
C VAL A 112 9.31 2.33 0.83
N LYS A 113 8.58 2.38 1.93
CA LYS A 113 8.84 1.59 3.14
C LYS A 113 7.55 1.08 3.74
N VAL A 114 7.61 -0.12 4.28
CA VAL A 114 6.54 -0.77 5.04
C VAL A 114 7.12 -1.32 6.33
N LEU A 115 6.48 -1.00 7.45
CA LEU A 115 6.65 -1.68 8.73
C LEU A 115 5.36 -2.44 9.02
N GLY A 116 5.42 -3.77 8.96
CA GLY A 116 4.30 -4.65 9.31
C GLY A 116 4.53 -5.27 10.68
N MET A 117 3.60 -5.03 11.58
CA MET A 117 3.59 -5.54 12.95
C MET A 117 2.48 -6.57 13.10
N VAL A 118 2.80 -7.75 13.59
CA VAL A 118 1.86 -8.87 13.75
C VAL A 118 1.64 -9.13 15.23
N ASN A 119 0.41 -9.04 15.70
CA ASN A 119 0.02 -9.53 17.01
C ASN A 119 0.11 -11.06 17.01
N CYS A 120 1.14 -11.63 17.61
CA CYS A 120 1.39 -13.07 17.51
C CYS A 120 1.94 -13.65 18.81
N THR A 121 1.90 -14.97 18.92
CA THR A 121 2.53 -15.66 20.05
C THR A 121 4.04 -15.47 19.99
N ASP A 122 4.71 -15.63 21.12
CA ASP A 122 6.17 -15.49 21.28
C ASP A 122 6.97 -16.55 20.50
N THR A 123 6.35 -17.68 20.17
CA THR A 123 6.95 -18.74 19.35
C THR A 123 6.63 -18.63 17.86
N PHE A 124 5.78 -17.69 17.43
CA PHE A 124 5.42 -17.50 16.03
C PHE A 124 6.55 -16.80 15.27
N THR A 125 7.01 -17.37 14.16
CA THR A 125 8.14 -16.86 13.36
C THR A 125 7.80 -16.56 11.91
N ASP A 126 6.54 -16.77 11.51
CA ASP A 126 6.05 -16.59 10.12
C ASP A 126 5.43 -15.21 9.85
N GLN A 127 5.84 -14.15 10.59
CA GLN A 127 5.38 -12.79 10.36
C GLN A 127 5.52 -12.34 8.89
N PRO A 128 6.60 -12.67 8.16
CA PRO A 128 6.70 -12.35 6.74
C PRO A 128 5.58 -12.92 5.88
N LYS A 129 5.10 -14.15 6.19
CA LYS A 129 3.98 -14.78 5.47
C LYS A 129 2.67 -14.01 5.72
N VAL A 130 2.44 -13.56 6.94
CA VAL A 130 1.29 -12.74 7.30
C VAL A 130 1.33 -11.42 6.51
N ILE A 131 2.45 -10.68 6.56
CA ILE A 131 2.56 -9.36 5.92
C ILE A 131 2.60 -9.46 4.39
N ASN A 132 2.81 -10.64 3.81
CA ASN A 132 2.64 -10.83 2.36
C ASN A 132 1.22 -10.43 1.90
N GLY A 133 0.18 -10.61 2.71
CA GLY A 133 -1.19 -10.17 2.37
C GLY A 133 -1.26 -8.68 2.02
N PHE A 134 -0.52 -7.84 2.73
CA PHE A 134 -0.37 -6.43 2.40
C PHE A 134 0.47 -6.23 1.13
N SER A 135 1.65 -6.82 1.07
CA SER A 135 2.61 -6.60 -0.02
C SER A 135 2.07 -7.05 -1.37
N ASP A 136 1.40 -8.20 -1.41
CA ASP A 136 0.83 -8.76 -2.63
C ASP A 136 -0.28 -7.85 -3.18
N LEU A 137 -1.13 -7.29 -2.30
CA LEU A 137 -2.14 -6.34 -2.73
C LEU A 137 -1.53 -5.03 -3.24
N MET A 138 -0.49 -4.48 -2.59
CA MET A 138 0.19 -3.28 -3.08
C MET A 138 0.78 -3.51 -4.47
N VAL A 139 1.40 -4.67 -4.71
CA VAL A 139 1.94 -5.02 -6.04
C VAL A 139 0.81 -5.26 -7.05
N ALA A 140 -0.29 -5.91 -6.67
CA ALA A 140 -1.43 -6.10 -7.55
C ALA A 140 -2.05 -4.76 -7.98
N VAL A 141 -2.12 -3.77 -7.08
CA VAL A 141 -2.69 -2.44 -7.36
C VAL A 141 -1.70 -1.56 -8.13
N PHE A 142 -0.47 -1.40 -7.65
CA PHE A 142 0.49 -0.42 -8.18
C PHE A 142 1.56 -1.01 -9.12
N GLY A 143 1.59 -2.35 -9.30
CA GLY A 143 2.63 -3.02 -10.10
C GLY A 143 4.02 -2.82 -9.48
N GLU A 144 5.02 -2.52 -10.30
CA GLU A 144 6.40 -2.27 -9.82
C GLU A 144 6.50 -1.14 -8.78
N LYS A 145 5.62 -0.15 -8.85
CA LYS A 145 5.56 0.94 -7.86
C LYS A 145 5.08 0.46 -6.47
N GLY A 146 4.42 -0.69 -6.39
CA GLY A 146 4.00 -1.33 -5.14
C GLY A 146 5.10 -2.10 -4.43
N LYS A 147 6.21 -2.42 -5.10
CA LYS A 147 7.38 -3.08 -4.49
C LYS A 147 8.10 -2.11 -3.54
N HIS A 148 8.40 -2.56 -2.33
CA HIS A 148 8.84 -1.69 -1.24
C HIS A 148 9.89 -2.38 -0.36
N ALA A 149 10.70 -1.59 0.34
CA ALA A 149 11.52 -2.08 1.44
C ALA A 149 10.62 -2.40 2.64
N ARG A 150 10.78 -3.57 3.26
CA ARG A 150 9.87 -4.04 4.31
C ARG A 150 10.60 -4.58 5.54
N SER A 151 10.02 -4.30 6.72
CA SER A 151 10.22 -5.09 7.93
C SER A 151 8.90 -5.75 8.32
N ALA A 152 8.95 -7.01 8.76
CA ALA A 152 7.81 -7.74 9.31
C ALA A 152 8.25 -8.30 10.66
N VAL A 153 7.59 -7.85 11.74
CA VAL A 153 7.97 -8.14 13.12
C VAL A 153 6.80 -8.65 13.93
N GLY A 154 7.08 -9.49 14.93
CA GLY A 154 6.10 -9.92 15.92
C GLY A 154 6.00 -8.92 17.07
N MET A 155 4.78 -8.67 17.51
CA MET A 155 4.47 -7.85 18.67
C MET A 155 3.75 -8.70 19.72
N ASN A 156 4.09 -8.49 20.98
CA ASN A 156 3.41 -9.19 22.07
C ASN A 156 1.92 -8.83 22.17
N SER A 157 1.58 -7.58 21.84
CA SER A 157 0.20 -7.11 21.73
C SER A 157 0.12 -5.91 20.78
N LEU A 158 -1.04 -5.67 20.22
CA LEU A 158 -1.39 -4.49 19.45
C LEU A 158 -2.64 -3.83 20.04
N PRO A 159 -2.83 -2.52 19.86
CA PRO A 159 -4.00 -1.80 20.37
C PRO A 159 -5.30 -2.47 19.97
N SER A 160 -6.28 -2.52 20.87
CA SER A 160 -7.60 -3.13 20.63
C SER A 160 -7.54 -4.60 20.16
N ASN A 161 -6.43 -5.29 20.47
CA ASN A 161 -6.18 -6.68 20.06
C ASN A 161 -6.28 -6.91 18.55
N ILE A 162 -5.99 -5.87 17.71
CA ILE A 162 -5.97 -6.05 16.25
C ILE A 162 -4.91 -7.08 15.84
N ALA A 163 -5.18 -7.82 14.78
CA ALA A 163 -4.30 -8.90 14.33
C ALA A 163 -2.97 -8.41 13.75
N VAL A 164 -3.02 -7.27 13.03
CA VAL A 164 -1.86 -6.62 12.43
C VAL A 164 -1.99 -5.11 12.52
N GLU A 165 -0.85 -4.42 12.52
CA GLU A 165 -0.77 -2.97 12.32
C GLU A 165 0.33 -2.68 11.31
N ILE A 166 0.07 -1.77 10.36
CA ILE A 166 1.01 -1.48 9.29
C ILE A 166 1.19 0.02 9.13
N GLU A 167 2.46 0.46 9.09
CA GLU A 167 2.87 1.81 8.73
C GLU A 167 3.56 1.82 7.38
N ILE A 168 3.34 2.88 6.60
CA ILE A 168 4.00 3.02 5.30
C ILE A 168 4.51 4.43 5.05
N ILE A 169 5.51 4.51 4.18
CA ILE A 169 5.98 5.74 3.56
C ILE A 169 5.76 5.61 2.06
N VAL A 170 5.13 6.61 1.47
CA VAL A 170 4.81 6.64 0.03
C VAL A 170 5.44 7.87 -0.59
N GLU A 171 6.06 7.71 -1.75
CA GLU A 171 6.45 8.85 -2.61
C GLU A 171 5.24 9.25 -3.47
N VAL A 172 4.96 10.54 -3.50
CA VAL A 172 3.83 11.15 -4.22
C VAL A 172 4.29 12.29 -5.13
N GLU A 173 3.41 12.73 -6.01
CA GLU A 173 3.64 13.92 -6.86
C GLU A 173 3.75 15.20 -6.04
#